data_b94a1f3b0f0eaf5cf8b897ff0a8f60ba
#
_entry.id   b94a1f3b0f0eaf5cf8b897ff0a8f60ba
#
_cell.length_a   1.000
_cell.length_b   1.000
_cell.length_c   1.000
_cell.angle_alpha   90.00
_cell.angle_beta   90.00
_cell.angle_gamma   90.00
#
_symmetry.space_group_name_H-M   'P 1'
#
loop_
_entity.id
_entity.type
_entity.pdbx_description
1 polymer ?
#
loop_
_entity_poly.entity_id
_entity_poly.type
_entity_poly.pdbx_seq_one_letter_code
_entity_poly.pdbx_strand_id
1 'polypeptide(L)'
;MIYKEIRANEEVNALLDKGNKNLGLLGFTDHSKAHCTYVAETAGHILKKFNYDAHDIELAKIAGYMHDIGNAINRTHHAEYGSLLANEILRSSDLSTQDRITVVSAIANHDESTGGAVDAISAALIIADKTDVRRSRVRQKPKAAFDIHDRVNYAVTDQTLKINAEKRVISLNLQLDTGICSMYEYFEIFLGRMLMCRGAAELLLSLIHI
;
A
#
# COMPACT_ATOMS: atom_id res chain seq x y z
N MET A 1 -9.50 -10.65 16.25
CA MET A 1 -9.94 -9.45 15.49
C MET A 1 -9.76 -9.75 14.01
N ILE A 2 -10.77 -9.47 13.21
CA ILE A 2 -10.75 -9.67 11.76
C ILE A 2 -10.71 -8.33 11.04
N TYR A 3 -10.35 -8.32 9.78
CA TYR A 3 -10.27 -7.12 8.93
C TYR A 3 -11.54 -6.25 8.97
N LYS A 4 -12.73 -6.89 9.02
CA LYS A 4 -14.00 -6.16 9.13
C LYS A 4 -14.09 -5.30 10.40
N GLU A 5 -13.56 -5.79 11.51
CA GLU A 5 -13.54 -5.07 12.79
C GLU A 5 -12.53 -3.92 12.76
N ILE A 6 -11.34 -4.12 12.14
CA ILE A 6 -10.37 -3.06 11.92
C ILE A 6 -10.97 -1.93 11.07
N ARG A 7 -11.70 -2.25 10.00
CA ARG A 7 -12.39 -1.25 9.18
C ARG A 7 -13.44 -0.45 9.94
N ALA A 8 -14.05 -1.05 10.96
CA ALA A 8 -15.04 -0.40 11.81
C ALA A 8 -14.43 0.28 13.03
N ASN A 9 -13.14 0.12 13.29
CA ASN A 9 -12.46 0.68 14.46
C ASN A 9 -12.36 2.20 14.36
N GLU A 10 -12.93 2.91 15.35
CA GLU A 10 -13.02 4.37 15.37
C GLU A 10 -11.65 5.03 15.45
N GLU A 11 -10.71 4.48 16.23
CA GLU A 11 -9.36 5.03 16.39
C GLU A 11 -8.55 4.91 15.10
N VAL A 12 -8.57 3.74 14.45
CA VAL A 12 -7.93 3.55 13.13
C VAL A 12 -8.49 4.54 12.13
N ASN A 13 -9.81 4.68 12.06
CA ASN A 13 -10.47 5.60 11.14
C ASN A 13 -10.14 7.07 11.42
N ALA A 14 -10.04 7.47 12.70
CA ALA A 14 -9.65 8.82 13.08
C ALA A 14 -8.20 9.13 12.70
N LEU A 15 -7.28 8.17 12.88
CA LEU A 15 -5.88 8.30 12.46
C LEU A 15 -5.75 8.44 10.94
N LEU A 16 -6.46 7.61 10.17
CA LEU A 16 -6.48 7.71 8.70
C LEU A 16 -7.03 9.06 8.22
N ASP A 17 -8.14 9.53 8.80
CA ASP A 17 -8.73 10.82 8.44
C ASP A 17 -7.78 11.98 8.78
N LYS A 18 -7.12 11.93 9.95
CA LYS A 18 -6.12 12.92 10.35
C LYS A 18 -4.91 12.91 9.43
N GLY A 19 -4.36 11.74 9.12
CA GLY A 19 -3.23 11.55 8.22
C GLY A 19 -3.53 12.09 6.82
N ASN A 20 -4.69 11.72 6.26
CA ASN A 20 -5.11 12.20 4.95
C ASN A 20 -5.29 13.72 4.90
N LYS A 21 -5.81 14.33 5.97
CA LYS A 21 -5.91 15.79 6.09
C LYS A 21 -4.54 16.45 6.13
N ASN A 22 -3.60 15.93 6.93
CA ASN A 22 -2.23 16.42 7.02
C ASN A 22 -1.53 16.38 5.65
N LEU A 23 -1.61 15.21 4.96
CA LEU A 23 -1.03 15.02 3.63
C LEU A 23 -1.63 15.97 2.59
N GLY A 24 -2.93 16.25 2.68
CA GLY A 24 -3.59 17.23 1.80
C GLY A 24 -3.04 18.64 1.97
N LEU A 25 -2.74 19.07 3.20
CA LEU A 25 -2.14 20.37 3.49
C LEU A 25 -0.68 20.44 2.99
N LEU A 26 0.03 19.32 2.97
CA LEU A 26 1.40 19.20 2.48
C LEU A 26 1.49 19.00 0.95
N GLY A 27 0.35 18.88 0.26
CA GLY A 27 0.29 18.74 -1.20
C GLY A 27 0.37 17.30 -1.73
N PHE A 28 0.41 16.30 -0.86
CA PHE A 28 0.45 14.88 -1.28
C PHE A 28 -0.89 14.39 -1.83
N THR A 29 -0.83 13.33 -2.64
CA THR A 29 -2.00 12.63 -3.19
C THR A 29 -2.93 12.09 -2.09
N ASP A 30 -4.08 11.56 -2.47
CA ASP A 30 -5.06 11.01 -1.53
C ASP A 30 -4.56 9.72 -0.86
N HIS A 31 -4.57 9.70 0.48
CA HIS A 31 -4.27 8.57 1.35
C HIS A 31 -5.44 8.33 2.31
N SER A 32 -6.65 8.39 1.75
CA SER A 32 -7.89 8.20 2.48
C SER A 32 -8.18 6.73 2.78
N LYS A 33 -9.23 6.49 3.56
CA LYS A 33 -9.78 5.15 3.79
C LYS A 33 -10.11 4.40 2.49
N ALA A 34 -10.40 5.12 1.40
CA ALA A 34 -10.63 4.49 0.09
C ALA A 34 -9.34 3.88 -0.48
N HIS A 35 -8.20 4.58 -0.37
CA HIS A 35 -6.89 4.03 -0.70
C HIS A 35 -6.56 2.82 0.19
N CYS A 36 -6.65 2.97 1.52
CA CYS A 36 -6.34 1.89 2.45
C CYS A 36 -7.22 0.65 2.25
N THR A 37 -8.51 0.84 1.92
CA THR A 37 -9.39 -0.27 1.55
C THR A 37 -8.93 -0.95 0.26
N TYR A 38 -8.58 -0.17 -0.75
CA TYR A 38 -8.07 -0.73 -2.02
C TYR A 38 -6.78 -1.54 -1.79
N VAL A 39 -5.84 -1.01 -1.00
CA VAL A 39 -4.60 -1.70 -0.65
C VAL A 39 -4.88 -3.00 0.10
N ALA A 40 -5.75 -2.98 1.11
CA ALA A 40 -6.14 -4.15 1.86
C ALA A 40 -6.74 -5.27 0.98
N GLU A 41 -7.72 -4.91 0.15
CA GLU A 41 -8.37 -5.90 -0.73
C GLU A 41 -7.40 -6.42 -1.80
N THR A 42 -6.52 -5.57 -2.32
CA THR A 42 -5.51 -5.98 -3.31
C THR A 42 -4.46 -6.89 -2.69
N ALA A 43 -3.94 -6.59 -1.48
CA ALA A 43 -2.99 -7.44 -0.78
C ALA A 43 -3.59 -8.83 -0.49
N GLY A 44 -4.81 -8.88 0.04
CA GLY A 44 -5.52 -10.14 0.24
C GLY A 44 -5.77 -10.90 -1.07
N HIS A 45 -6.09 -10.20 -2.17
CA HIS A 45 -6.25 -10.82 -3.48
C HIS A 45 -4.96 -11.44 -4.02
N ILE A 46 -3.81 -10.76 -3.83
CA ILE A 46 -2.49 -11.27 -4.22
C ILE A 46 -2.23 -12.60 -3.52
N LEU A 47 -2.33 -12.64 -2.19
CA LEU A 47 -2.08 -13.87 -1.43
C LEU A 47 -3.07 -14.99 -1.80
N LYS A 48 -4.35 -14.65 -1.98
CA LYS A 48 -5.36 -15.62 -2.43
C LYS A 48 -5.00 -16.24 -3.79
N LYS A 49 -4.49 -15.47 -4.73
CA LYS A 49 -4.07 -15.95 -6.05
C LYS A 49 -2.88 -16.90 -5.98
N PHE A 50 -2.00 -16.72 -5.00
CA PHE A 50 -0.87 -17.61 -4.74
C PHE A 50 -1.17 -18.73 -3.75
N ASN A 51 -2.46 -18.98 -3.45
CA ASN A 51 -2.98 -20.08 -2.61
C ASN A 51 -2.48 -20.04 -1.16
N TYR A 52 -2.23 -18.83 -0.62
CA TYR A 52 -2.05 -18.67 0.82
C TYR A 52 -3.35 -18.95 1.56
N ASP A 53 -3.26 -19.33 2.80
CA ASP A 53 -4.43 -19.66 3.61
C ASP A 53 -5.27 -18.42 3.98
N ALA A 54 -6.46 -18.65 4.54
CA ALA A 54 -7.36 -17.56 4.90
C ALA A 54 -6.83 -16.68 6.02
N HIS A 55 -5.95 -17.22 6.87
CA HIS A 55 -5.34 -16.50 7.97
C HIS A 55 -4.34 -15.45 7.47
N ASP A 56 -3.40 -15.85 6.61
CA ASP A 56 -2.44 -14.93 6.00
C ASP A 56 -3.13 -13.85 5.16
N ILE A 57 -4.18 -14.22 4.42
CA ILE A 57 -4.99 -13.28 3.66
C ILE A 57 -5.61 -12.22 4.57
N GLU A 58 -6.10 -12.61 5.73
CA GLU A 58 -6.69 -11.71 6.71
C GLU A 58 -5.65 -10.77 7.32
N LEU A 59 -4.46 -11.28 7.69
CA LEU A 59 -3.34 -10.46 8.19
C LEU A 59 -2.89 -9.43 7.15
N ALA A 60 -2.79 -9.82 5.88
CA ALA A 60 -2.43 -8.90 4.80
C ALA A 60 -3.47 -7.78 4.62
N LYS A 61 -4.77 -8.09 4.76
CA LYS A 61 -5.82 -7.08 4.72
C LYS A 61 -5.76 -6.12 5.90
N ILE A 62 -5.49 -6.63 7.11
CA ILE A 62 -5.31 -5.79 8.30
C ILE A 62 -4.12 -4.85 8.10
N ALA A 63 -2.96 -5.37 7.69
CA ALA A 63 -1.77 -4.58 7.42
C ALA A 63 -2.05 -3.53 6.33
N GLY A 64 -2.72 -3.92 5.24
CA GLY A 64 -3.08 -3.04 4.13
C GLY A 64 -4.02 -1.90 4.54
N TYR A 65 -4.95 -2.12 5.47
CA TYR A 65 -5.83 -1.04 5.93
C TYR A 65 -5.14 -0.07 6.88
N MET A 66 -4.20 -0.56 7.70
CA MET A 66 -3.54 0.22 8.74
C MET A 66 -2.21 0.85 8.30
N HIS A 67 -1.66 0.53 7.11
CA HIS A 67 -0.29 0.89 6.74
C HIS A 67 0.00 2.40 6.84
N ASP A 68 -0.98 3.22 6.57
CA ASP A 68 -0.84 4.68 6.47
C ASP A 68 -1.26 5.47 7.73
N ILE A 69 -1.64 4.79 8.84
CA ILE A 69 -2.11 5.48 10.06
C ILE A 69 -1.03 6.39 10.66
N GLY A 70 0.26 6.12 10.43
CA GLY A 70 1.36 6.93 10.91
C GLY A 70 1.44 8.33 10.28
N ASN A 71 0.81 8.57 9.14
CA ASN A 71 0.68 9.90 8.55
C ASN A 71 -0.11 10.88 9.45
N ALA A 72 -0.84 10.37 10.44
CA ALA A 72 -1.47 11.20 11.47
C ALA A 72 -0.42 11.94 12.33
N ILE A 73 0.74 11.35 12.53
CA ILE A 73 1.86 11.92 13.29
C ILE A 73 2.76 12.74 12.37
N ASN A 74 3.36 12.10 11.36
CA ASN A 74 4.27 12.77 10.43
C ASN A 74 4.41 11.94 9.14
N ARG A 75 4.64 12.59 8.00
CA ARG A 75 4.93 11.91 6.73
C ARG A 75 6.29 11.22 6.76
N THR A 76 7.31 11.90 7.31
CA THR A 76 8.63 11.29 7.51
C THR A 76 8.50 10.18 8.55
N HIS A 77 8.99 8.99 8.24
CA HIS A 77 8.89 7.80 9.10
C HIS A 77 7.46 7.35 9.41
N HIS A 78 6.50 7.63 8.50
CA HIS A 78 5.10 7.23 8.71
C HIS A 78 4.92 5.72 8.85
N ALA A 79 5.77 4.91 8.20
CA ALA A 79 5.75 3.46 8.31
C ALA A 79 6.11 2.99 9.72
N GLU A 80 7.18 3.56 10.30
CA GLU A 80 7.63 3.27 11.65
C GLU A 80 6.61 3.75 12.70
N TYR A 81 6.10 4.98 12.58
CA TYR A 81 5.05 5.47 13.47
C TYR A 81 3.76 4.66 13.31
N GLY A 82 3.39 4.31 12.09
CA GLY A 82 2.23 3.48 11.78
C GLY A 82 2.32 2.11 12.43
N SER A 83 3.49 1.48 12.38
CA SER A 83 3.74 0.18 13.01
C SER A 83 3.60 0.23 14.53
N LEU A 84 4.11 1.28 15.18
CA LEU A 84 3.98 1.46 16.63
C LEU A 84 2.53 1.69 17.05
N LEU A 85 1.79 2.54 16.32
CA LEU A 85 0.36 2.75 16.56
C LEU A 85 -0.45 1.47 16.33
N ALA A 86 -0.16 0.74 15.25
CA ALA A 86 -0.81 -0.54 14.96
C ALA A 86 -0.54 -1.57 16.07
N ASN A 87 0.70 -1.64 16.59
CA ASN A 87 1.03 -2.51 17.70
C ASN A 87 0.20 -2.19 18.96
N GLU A 88 0.00 -0.92 19.27
CA GLU A 88 -0.79 -0.50 20.44
C GLU A 88 -2.27 -0.86 20.25
N ILE A 89 -2.86 -0.52 19.11
CA ILE A 89 -4.27 -0.80 18.81
C ILE A 89 -4.53 -2.32 18.81
N LEU A 90 -3.65 -3.10 18.18
CA LEU A 90 -3.79 -4.55 18.05
C LEU A 90 -3.51 -5.32 19.34
N ARG A 91 -2.92 -4.71 20.38
CA ARG A 91 -2.76 -5.35 21.70
C ARG A 91 -4.09 -5.71 22.37
N SER A 92 -5.11 -4.93 22.13
CA SER A 92 -6.46 -5.17 22.68
C SER A 92 -7.27 -6.18 21.86
N SER A 93 -6.70 -6.68 20.76
CA SER A 93 -7.35 -7.68 19.90
C SER A 93 -7.06 -9.10 20.36
N ASP A 94 -7.78 -10.05 19.79
CA ASP A 94 -7.59 -11.50 19.96
C ASP A 94 -6.56 -12.12 18.98
N LEU A 95 -5.81 -11.27 18.26
CA LEU A 95 -4.67 -11.75 17.47
C LEU A 95 -3.59 -12.33 18.37
N SER A 96 -2.97 -13.42 17.94
CA SER A 96 -1.79 -13.95 18.62
C SER A 96 -0.66 -12.91 18.62
N THR A 97 0.26 -13.01 19.55
CA THR A 97 1.43 -12.13 19.56
C THR A 97 2.22 -12.23 18.26
N GLN A 98 2.32 -13.43 17.69
CA GLN A 98 3.03 -13.66 16.44
C GLN A 98 2.33 -12.94 15.28
N ASP A 99 1.01 -13.09 15.13
CA ASP A 99 0.23 -12.43 14.08
C ASP A 99 0.32 -10.92 14.17
N ARG A 100 0.18 -10.38 15.38
CA ARG A 100 0.34 -8.96 15.66
C ARG A 100 1.71 -8.45 15.22
N ILE A 101 2.79 -9.16 15.56
CA ILE A 101 4.16 -8.79 15.16
C ILE A 101 4.31 -8.87 13.64
N THR A 102 3.72 -9.86 12.98
CA THR A 102 3.73 -9.97 11.52
C THR A 102 3.06 -8.76 10.86
N VAL A 103 1.87 -8.36 11.31
CA VAL A 103 1.18 -7.16 10.80
C VAL A 103 2.03 -5.89 11.03
N VAL A 104 2.57 -5.72 12.23
CA VAL A 104 3.42 -4.58 12.61
C VAL A 104 4.67 -4.51 11.75
N SER A 105 5.33 -5.66 11.53
CA SER A 105 6.51 -5.76 10.67
C SER A 105 6.18 -5.40 9.21
N ALA A 106 5.06 -5.88 8.68
CA ALA A 106 4.63 -5.54 7.33
C ALA A 106 4.41 -4.03 7.17
N ILE A 107 3.75 -3.39 8.15
CA ILE A 107 3.54 -1.94 8.16
C ILE A 107 4.88 -1.19 8.23
N ALA A 108 5.81 -1.60 9.10
CA ALA A 108 7.11 -0.94 9.27
C ALA A 108 7.96 -0.95 8.00
N ASN A 109 7.79 -1.97 7.16
CA ASN A 109 8.63 -2.22 5.99
C ASN A 109 7.99 -1.83 4.64
N HIS A 110 6.86 -1.10 4.63
CA HIS A 110 6.17 -0.80 3.37
C HIS A 110 6.68 0.45 2.64
N ASP A 111 7.42 1.34 3.30
CA ASP A 111 7.93 2.57 2.68
C ASP A 111 9.19 2.31 1.85
N GLU A 112 9.24 2.89 0.65
CA GLU A 112 10.35 2.70 -0.29
C GLU A 112 11.68 3.29 0.14
N SER A 113 11.67 4.21 1.11
CA SER A 113 12.90 4.86 1.60
C SER A 113 13.61 4.08 2.70
N THR A 114 12.88 3.26 3.45
CA THR A 114 13.40 2.60 4.66
C THR A 114 13.12 1.10 4.71
N GLY A 115 12.20 0.59 3.89
CA GLY A 115 11.67 -0.76 3.97
C GLY A 115 12.01 -1.68 2.81
N GLY A 116 11.40 -2.85 2.86
CA GLY A 116 11.47 -3.92 1.85
C GLY A 116 10.66 -5.12 2.29
N ALA A 117 10.35 -6.03 1.37
CA ALA A 117 9.60 -7.23 1.70
C ALA A 117 10.44 -8.18 2.57
N VAL A 118 9.88 -8.56 3.72
CA VAL A 118 10.51 -9.47 4.70
C VAL A 118 9.75 -10.79 4.85
N ASP A 119 8.49 -10.82 4.42
CA ASP A 119 7.60 -11.97 4.40
C ASP A 119 6.51 -11.82 3.32
N ALA A 120 5.65 -12.81 3.17
CA ALA A 120 4.58 -12.79 2.17
C ALA A 120 3.55 -11.68 2.42
N ILE A 121 3.27 -11.31 3.67
CA ILE A 121 2.30 -10.30 4.04
C ILE A 121 2.84 -8.92 3.69
N SER A 122 4.09 -8.61 4.06
CA SER A 122 4.78 -7.38 3.68
C SER A 122 4.94 -7.26 2.16
N ALA A 123 5.26 -8.36 1.46
CA ALA A 123 5.35 -8.38 0.01
C ALA A 123 4.03 -8.04 -0.68
N ALA A 124 2.94 -8.65 -0.22
CA ALA A 124 1.61 -8.37 -0.74
C ALA A 124 1.18 -6.93 -0.47
N LEU A 125 1.45 -6.40 0.74
CA LEU A 125 1.20 -5.01 1.10
C LEU A 125 1.96 -4.05 0.19
N ILE A 126 3.27 -4.25 0.01
CA ILE A 126 4.13 -3.41 -0.84
C ILE A 126 3.59 -3.36 -2.27
N ILE A 127 3.32 -4.53 -2.88
CA ILE A 127 2.79 -4.56 -4.24
C ILE A 127 1.45 -3.85 -4.31
N ALA A 128 0.54 -4.08 -3.36
CA ALA A 128 -0.77 -3.46 -3.36
C ALA A 128 -0.72 -1.93 -3.23
N ASP A 129 0.12 -1.41 -2.35
CA ASP A 129 0.28 0.03 -2.13
C ASP A 129 1.00 0.70 -3.32
N LYS A 130 2.17 0.18 -3.70
CA LYS A 130 3.01 0.83 -4.72
C LYS A 130 2.43 0.74 -6.13
N THR A 131 1.50 -0.18 -6.37
CA THR A 131 0.78 -0.26 -7.65
C THR A 131 -0.51 0.58 -7.68
N ASP A 132 -0.95 1.19 -6.59
CA ASP A 132 -2.10 2.11 -6.60
C ASP A 132 -1.72 3.50 -7.12
N VAL A 133 -1.61 3.62 -8.43
CA VAL A 133 -1.27 4.85 -9.16
C VAL A 133 -2.47 5.46 -9.88
N ARG A 134 -3.68 5.17 -9.41
CA ARG A 134 -4.92 5.64 -10.05
C ARG A 134 -5.01 7.15 -10.09
N ARG A 135 -5.46 7.69 -11.22
CA ARG A 135 -5.74 9.13 -11.42
C ARG A 135 -6.64 9.72 -10.32
N SER A 136 -7.58 8.94 -9.80
CA SER A 136 -8.50 9.36 -8.73
C SER A 136 -7.81 9.70 -7.40
N ARG A 137 -6.55 9.33 -7.22
CA ARG A 137 -5.74 9.71 -6.04
C ARG A 137 -5.23 11.16 -6.11
N VAL A 138 -5.24 11.79 -7.28
CA VAL A 138 -4.87 13.20 -7.41
C VAL A 138 -6.00 14.05 -6.85
N ARG A 139 -5.68 14.90 -5.86
CA ARG A 139 -6.66 15.77 -5.20
C ARG A 139 -7.19 16.81 -6.18
N GLN A 140 -8.45 17.22 -5.98
CA GLN A 140 -9.06 18.27 -6.76
C GLN A 140 -8.37 19.61 -6.48
N LYS A 141 -7.53 20.05 -7.41
CA LYS A 141 -6.88 21.35 -7.43
C LYS A 141 -6.67 21.79 -8.89
N PRO A 142 -6.48 23.09 -9.15
CA PRO A 142 -6.19 23.56 -10.52
C PRO A 142 -4.97 22.84 -11.10
N LYS A 143 -5.03 22.41 -12.36
CA LYS A 143 -3.90 21.71 -13.02
C LYS A 143 -2.59 22.51 -12.99
N ALA A 144 -2.66 23.84 -12.99
CA ALA A 144 -1.50 24.72 -12.85
C ALA A 144 -0.80 24.60 -11.49
N ALA A 145 -1.47 24.02 -10.49
CA ALA A 145 -0.91 23.75 -9.15
C ALA A 145 -0.42 22.31 -8.99
N PHE A 146 -0.42 21.50 -10.06
CA PHE A 146 0.11 20.14 -10.01
C PHE A 146 1.64 20.19 -9.93
N ASP A 147 2.19 19.50 -8.96
CA ASP A 147 3.60 19.16 -8.94
C ASP A 147 3.89 17.96 -9.87
N ILE A 148 5.13 17.50 -9.93
CA ILE A 148 5.51 16.37 -10.78
C ILE A 148 4.79 15.08 -10.38
N HIS A 149 4.58 14.83 -9.08
CA HIS A 149 3.87 13.64 -8.59
C HIS A 149 2.39 13.66 -8.97
N ASP A 150 1.73 14.83 -8.86
CA ASP A 150 0.35 14.99 -9.31
C ASP A 150 0.21 14.76 -10.82
N ARG A 151 1.11 15.35 -11.63
CA ARG A 151 1.06 15.20 -13.09
C ARG A 151 1.22 13.75 -13.50
N VAL A 152 2.19 13.05 -12.89
CA VAL A 152 2.48 11.65 -13.20
C VAL A 152 1.30 10.75 -12.85
N ASN A 153 0.72 10.90 -11.65
CA ASN A 153 -0.49 10.14 -11.26
C ASN A 153 -1.70 10.54 -12.12
N TYR A 154 -1.87 11.84 -12.45
CA TYR A 154 -2.97 12.30 -13.26
C TYR A 154 -2.89 11.83 -14.71
N ALA A 155 -1.68 11.58 -15.22
CA ALA A 155 -1.45 11.03 -16.56
C ALA A 155 -1.92 9.57 -16.71
N VAL A 156 -2.04 8.82 -15.61
CA VAL A 156 -2.55 7.43 -15.65
C VAL A 156 -4.03 7.45 -16.03
N THR A 157 -4.36 6.94 -17.20
CA THR A 157 -5.75 6.84 -17.71
C THR A 157 -6.38 5.50 -17.41
N ASP A 158 -5.58 4.45 -17.37
CA ASP A 158 -6.00 3.09 -16.97
C ASP A 158 -4.90 2.38 -16.18
N GLN A 159 -5.32 1.55 -15.23
CA GLN A 159 -4.45 0.74 -14.40
C GLN A 159 -5.05 -0.64 -14.21
N THR A 160 -4.30 -1.68 -14.51
CA THR A 160 -4.73 -3.06 -14.30
C THR A 160 -3.59 -3.88 -13.70
N LEU A 161 -3.82 -4.45 -12.51
CA LEU A 161 -2.93 -5.43 -11.88
C LEU A 161 -3.43 -6.84 -12.21
N LYS A 162 -2.62 -7.64 -12.90
CA LYS A 162 -2.92 -9.03 -13.26
C LYS A 162 -1.96 -9.99 -12.57
N ILE A 163 -2.51 -11.07 -12.00
CA ILE A 163 -1.73 -12.10 -11.31
C ILE A 163 -1.96 -13.42 -12.02
N ASN A 164 -0.89 -14.02 -12.53
CA ASN A 164 -0.89 -15.36 -13.09
C ASN A 164 -0.02 -16.26 -12.19
N ALA A 165 -0.68 -16.99 -11.30
CA ALA A 165 0.00 -17.87 -10.35
C ALA A 165 0.71 -19.06 -11.04
N GLU A 166 0.14 -19.61 -12.11
CA GLU A 166 0.72 -20.73 -12.85
C GLU A 166 2.06 -20.33 -13.51
N LYS A 167 2.07 -19.14 -14.11
CA LYS A 167 3.29 -18.58 -14.75
C LYS A 167 4.19 -17.84 -13.77
N ARG A 168 3.75 -17.69 -12.52
CA ARG A 168 4.45 -16.90 -11.48
C ARG A 168 4.77 -15.48 -11.92
N VAL A 169 3.78 -14.81 -12.51
CA VAL A 169 3.93 -13.45 -13.05
C VAL A 169 2.88 -12.53 -12.44
N ILE A 170 3.35 -11.42 -11.89
CA ILE A 170 2.52 -10.27 -11.54
C ILE A 170 2.80 -9.19 -12.58
N SER A 171 1.75 -8.71 -13.25
CA SER A 171 1.85 -7.69 -14.31
C SER A 171 1.05 -6.46 -13.93
N LEU A 172 1.73 -5.33 -13.85
CA LEU A 172 1.09 -4.01 -13.76
C LEU A 172 1.05 -3.41 -15.17
N ASN A 173 -0.16 -3.24 -15.71
CA ASN A 173 -0.37 -2.56 -16.98
C ASN A 173 -0.89 -1.15 -16.72
N LEU A 174 -0.23 -0.16 -17.27
CA LEU A 174 -0.59 1.25 -17.14
C LEU A 174 -0.74 1.86 -18.51
N GLN A 175 -1.80 2.65 -18.68
CA GLN A 175 -1.96 3.51 -19.84
C GLN A 175 -1.72 4.95 -19.41
N LEU A 176 -0.80 5.63 -20.09
CA LEU A 176 -0.41 7.00 -19.80
C LEU A 176 -0.83 7.95 -20.91
N ASP A 177 -1.36 9.09 -20.52
CA ASP A 177 -1.56 10.23 -21.40
C ASP A 177 -0.23 11.00 -21.51
N THR A 178 0.51 10.75 -22.60
CA THR A 178 1.82 11.36 -22.85
C THR A 178 1.76 12.86 -23.15
N GLY A 179 0.56 13.43 -23.38
CA GLY A 179 0.34 14.86 -23.44
C GLY A 179 0.37 15.55 -22.06
N ILE A 180 0.26 14.78 -20.97
CA ILE A 180 0.30 15.29 -19.60
C ILE A 180 1.66 15.04 -18.93
N CYS A 181 2.23 13.85 -19.14
CA CYS A 181 3.48 13.40 -18.54
C CYS A 181 4.25 12.54 -19.53
N SER A 182 5.54 12.82 -19.72
CA SER A 182 6.41 11.97 -20.52
C SER A 182 6.70 10.64 -19.84
N MET A 183 7.06 9.61 -20.61
CA MET A 183 7.51 8.33 -20.05
C MET A 183 8.76 8.50 -19.16
N TYR A 184 9.63 9.46 -19.48
CA TYR A 184 10.80 9.77 -18.69
C TYR A 184 10.42 10.26 -17.27
N GLU A 185 9.53 11.28 -17.18
CA GLU A 185 9.04 11.79 -15.90
C GLU A 185 8.35 10.70 -15.08
N TYR A 186 7.60 9.80 -15.76
CA TYR A 186 6.99 8.66 -15.08
C TYR A 186 8.03 7.77 -14.41
N PHE A 187 9.06 7.35 -15.14
CA PHE A 187 10.11 6.49 -14.60
C PHE A 187 10.96 7.18 -13.53
N GLU A 188 11.25 8.48 -13.67
CA GLU A 188 11.98 9.26 -12.68
C GLU A 188 11.30 9.19 -11.31
N ILE A 189 9.97 9.31 -11.28
CA ILE A 189 9.19 9.29 -10.02
C ILE A 189 8.95 7.87 -9.51
N PHE A 190 8.67 6.91 -10.39
CA PHE A 190 8.19 5.59 -9.96
C PHE A 190 9.24 4.47 -10.01
N LEU A 191 10.45 4.72 -10.45
CA LEU A 191 11.48 3.68 -10.55
C LEU A 191 11.75 3.00 -9.20
N GLY A 192 11.88 3.78 -8.13
CA GLY A 192 12.08 3.24 -6.77
C GLY A 192 10.95 2.29 -6.34
N ARG A 193 9.70 2.70 -6.58
CA ARG A 193 8.52 1.85 -6.31
C ARG A 193 8.51 0.58 -7.14
N MET A 194 8.87 0.66 -8.42
CA MET A 194 8.95 -0.51 -9.30
C MET A 194 10.02 -1.50 -8.84
N LEU A 195 11.19 -1.00 -8.40
CA LEU A 195 12.27 -1.85 -7.87
C LEU A 195 11.82 -2.55 -6.57
N MET A 196 11.15 -1.84 -5.68
CA MET A 196 10.59 -2.41 -4.45
C MET A 196 9.51 -3.46 -4.75
N CYS A 197 8.60 -3.20 -5.71
CA CYS A 197 7.61 -4.17 -6.17
C CYS A 197 8.26 -5.42 -6.77
N ARG A 198 9.38 -5.27 -7.52
CA ARG A 198 10.13 -6.40 -8.05
C ARG A 198 10.67 -7.29 -6.94
N GLY A 199 11.35 -6.71 -5.94
CA GLY A 199 11.86 -7.46 -4.80
C GLY A 199 10.74 -8.17 -4.01
N ALA A 200 9.60 -7.51 -3.83
CA ALA A 200 8.44 -8.12 -3.19
C ALA A 200 7.85 -9.28 -4.02
N ALA A 201 7.77 -9.13 -5.35
CA ALA A 201 7.31 -10.19 -6.22
C ALA A 201 8.26 -11.39 -6.24
N GLU A 202 9.57 -11.15 -6.24
CA GLU A 202 10.59 -12.21 -6.15
C GLU A 202 10.45 -13.02 -4.86
N LEU A 203 10.16 -12.38 -3.73
CA LEU A 203 9.92 -13.07 -2.46
C LEU A 203 8.68 -13.97 -2.54
N LEU A 204 7.56 -13.48 -3.05
CA LEU A 204 6.34 -14.28 -3.23
C LEU A 204 6.56 -15.48 -4.16
N LEU A 205 7.32 -15.29 -5.23
CA LEU A 205 7.61 -16.34 -6.21
C LEU A 205 8.60 -17.36 -5.68
N SER A 206 9.57 -16.95 -4.86
CA SER A 206 10.56 -17.84 -4.22
C SER A 206 9.90 -18.80 -3.23
N LEU A 207 8.88 -18.40 -2.53
CA LEU A 207 8.13 -19.24 -1.59
C LEU A 207 7.33 -20.36 -2.30
N ILE A 208 7.04 -20.21 -3.58
CA ILE A 208 6.37 -21.24 -4.41
C ILE A 208 7.36 -22.30 -4.95
N HIS A 209 8.67 -22.07 -4.85
CA HIS A 209 9.72 -22.97 -5.32
C HIS A 209 10.17 -24.04 -4.30
N ILE A 210 9.60 -24.06 -3.10
CA ILE A 210 9.93 -25.03 -2.05
C ILE A 210 9.08 -26.33 -2.28
#